data_4f80fc0819bb8c3fbc8adc672260b931
#
_entry.id   4f80fc0819bb8c3fbc8adc672260b931
#
_cell.length_a   1.000
_cell.length_b   1.000
_cell.length_c   1.000
_cell.angle_alpha   90.00
_cell.angle_beta   90.00
_cell.angle_gamma   90.00
#
_symmetry.space_group_name_H-M   'P 1'
#
loop_
_entity.id
_entity.type
_entity.pdbx_description
1 polymer ?
#
loop_
_entity_poly.entity_id
_entity_poly.type
_entity_poly.pdbx_seq_one_letter_code
_entity_poly.pdbx_strand_id
1 'polypeptide(L)'
;MKLAINMQNLSFHYEDAHPILKLDSFEVKNQEKIFIYGPSGCGKSTLLGLIAGVFLPQQGTLEVFGLDFCSTSRTKRDEFRGKEIGYIFQTFNLIPYLSCLENILLPCKITRERKSKITGPLEQEAALLAEHLNLTEVLHKKARQLSVGQQQRVAAARALIGNPQLVIADEPTSSLDGKNTNEFLELLLRKWEEKKFTLVFVSHDERLANEFNRSVSLPEMNKVEN
;
A
#
# COMPACT_ATOMS: atom_id res chain seq x y z
N MET A 1 20.28 8.41 7.20
CA MET A 1 18.83 8.58 6.95
C MET A 1 18.09 7.42 7.59
N LYS A 2 16.88 7.65 8.13
CA LYS A 2 16.08 6.58 8.76
C LYS A 2 15.43 5.73 7.67
N LEU A 3 15.54 4.40 7.76
CA LEU A 3 14.89 3.47 6.84
C LEU A 3 13.42 3.26 7.25
N ALA A 4 12.54 3.18 6.27
CA ALA A 4 11.16 2.75 6.44
C ALA A 4 11.05 1.22 6.34
N ILE A 5 11.81 0.62 5.41
CA ILE A 5 11.87 -0.82 5.20
C ILE A 5 13.33 -1.21 5.11
N ASN A 6 13.72 -2.28 5.80
CA ASN A 6 15.04 -2.88 5.74
C ASN A 6 14.91 -4.41 5.74
N MET A 7 15.32 -5.04 4.64
CA MET A 7 15.39 -6.48 4.47
C MET A 7 16.84 -6.87 4.18
N GLN A 8 17.36 -7.89 4.87
CA GLN A 8 18.74 -8.37 4.67
C GLN A 8 18.75 -9.89 4.62
N ASN A 9 19.43 -10.44 3.61
CA ASN A 9 19.60 -11.88 3.37
C ASN A 9 18.27 -12.66 3.46
N LEU A 10 17.18 -12.06 2.93
CA LEU A 10 15.83 -12.57 3.07
C LEU A 10 15.57 -13.71 2.09
N SER A 11 14.98 -14.81 2.59
CA SER A 11 14.44 -15.88 1.77
C SER A 11 13.02 -16.23 2.20
N PHE A 12 12.12 -16.33 1.21
CA PHE A 12 10.72 -16.68 1.43
C PHE A 12 10.21 -17.72 0.42
N HIS A 13 9.46 -18.70 0.93
CA HIS A 13 8.68 -19.67 0.16
C HIS A 13 7.32 -19.93 0.82
N TYR A 14 6.33 -20.37 0.04
CA TYR A 14 5.06 -20.85 0.56
C TYR A 14 5.18 -22.35 0.88
N GLU A 15 4.80 -22.74 2.12
CA GLU A 15 4.87 -24.13 2.59
C GLU A 15 6.18 -24.83 2.16
N ASP A 16 6.13 -26.03 1.60
CA ASP A 16 7.31 -26.79 1.16
C ASP A 16 7.72 -26.51 -0.29
N ALA A 17 7.39 -25.35 -0.84
CA ALA A 17 7.70 -24.96 -2.21
C ALA A 17 9.14 -24.40 -2.35
N HIS A 18 9.60 -24.31 -3.61
CA HIS A 18 10.85 -23.61 -3.92
C HIS A 18 10.77 -22.13 -3.49
N PRO A 19 11.91 -21.50 -3.18
CA PRO A 19 11.96 -20.08 -2.87
C PRO A 19 11.29 -19.24 -3.96
N ILE A 20 10.45 -18.28 -3.55
CA ILE A 20 9.81 -17.31 -4.45
C ILE A 20 10.58 -15.99 -4.41
N LEU A 21 11.12 -15.64 -3.23
CA LEU A 21 11.94 -14.45 -3.05
C LEU A 21 13.23 -14.85 -2.33
N LYS A 22 14.35 -14.38 -2.89
CA LYS A 22 15.68 -14.42 -2.28
C LYS A 22 16.36 -13.08 -2.54
N LEU A 23 16.45 -12.26 -1.51
CA LEU A 23 16.95 -10.88 -1.58
C LEU A 23 18.19 -10.74 -0.70
N ASP A 24 19.29 -10.28 -1.27
CA ASP A 24 20.50 -9.97 -0.48
C ASP A 24 20.23 -8.75 0.40
N SER A 25 19.67 -7.67 -0.19
CA SER A 25 19.23 -6.49 0.53
C SER A 25 18.10 -5.79 -0.21
N PHE A 26 17.16 -5.22 0.56
CA PHE A 26 16.15 -4.32 0.04
C PHE A 26 15.85 -3.25 1.09
N GLU A 27 16.13 -2.01 0.74
CA GLU A 27 15.98 -0.86 1.63
C GLU A 27 15.08 0.19 0.99
N VAL A 28 14.20 0.79 1.79
CA VAL A 28 13.38 1.95 1.42
C VAL A 28 13.56 3.01 2.50
N LYS A 29 13.89 4.23 2.07
CA LYS A 29 14.05 5.36 3.00
C LYS A 29 12.70 5.86 3.48
N ASN A 30 12.68 6.44 4.68
CA ASN A 30 11.48 7.09 5.16
C ASN A 30 11.06 8.22 4.21
N GLN A 31 9.75 8.29 3.91
CA GLN A 31 9.15 9.26 2.99
C GLN A 31 9.61 9.11 1.51
N GLU A 32 10.20 8.00 1.13
CA GLU A 32 10.54 7.68 -0.26
C GLU A 32 9.30 7.20 -1.02
N LYS A 33 9.21 7.59 -2.31
CA LYS A 33 8.33 6.97 -3.30
C LYS A 33 9.15 5.98 -4.10
N ILE A 34 8.91 4.69 -3.95
CA ILE A 34 9.59 3.64 -4.72
C ILE A 34 8.61 2.96 -5.67
N PHE A 35 9.05 2.78 -6.90
CA PHE A 35 8.34 2.04 -7.94
C PHE A 35 8.97 0.66 -8.12
N ILE A 36 8.18 -0.40 -8.00
CA ILE A 36 8.62 -1.78 -8.18
C ILE A 36 7.92 -2.38 -9.38
N TYR A 37 8.69 -2.89 -10.33
CA TYR A 37 8.15 -3.46 -11.54
C TYR A 37 8.68 -4.87 -11.81
N GLY A 38 8.03 -5.56 -12.73
CA GLY A 38 8.39 -6.91 -13.17
C GLY A 38 7.18 -7.66 -13.73
N PRO A 39 7.40 -8.76 -14.44
CA PRO A 39 6.34 -9.56 -15.04
C PRO A 39 5.39 -10.16 -14.00
N SER A 40 4.24 -10.65 -14.47
CA SER A 40 3.31 -11.40 -13.60
C SER A 40 4.00 -12.65 -13.04
N GLY A 41 3.75 -12.94 -11.77
CA GLY A 41 4.33 -14.12 -11.10
C GLY A 41 5.75 -13.94 -10.54
N CYS A 42 6.45 -12.82 -10.78
CA CYS A 42 7.83 -12.64 -10.28
C CYS A 42 7.95 -12.40 -8.75
N GLY A 43 6.84 -12.44 -7.99
CA GLY A 43 6.86 -12.32 -6.54
C GLY A 43 6.46 -10.94 -5.98
N LYS A 44 5.93 -10.01 -6.80
CA LYS A 44 5.54 -8.65 -6.35
C LYS A 44 4.58 -8.65 -5.16
N SER A 45 3.46 -9.35 -5.27
CA SER A 45 2.47 -9.43 -4.18
C SER A 45 3.00 -10.18 -2.95
N THR A 46 3.94 -11.12 -3.14
CA THR A 46 4.66 -11.79 -2.04
C THR A 46 5.55 -10.79 -1.29
N LEU A 47 6.32 -9.97 -2.01
CA LEU A 47 7.14 -8.91 -1.41
C LEU A 47 6.26 -7.91 -0.63
N LEU A 48 5.13 -7.49 -1.21
CA LEU A 48 4.19 -6.60 -0.52
C LEU A 48 3.57 -7.25 0.73
N GLY A 49 3.29 -8.56 0.68
CA GLY A 49 2.80 -9.32 1.82
C GLY A 49 3.82 -9.41 2.97
N LEU A 50 5.11 -9.52 2.65
CA LEU A 50 6.20 -9.43 3.63
C LEU A 50 6.28 -8.02 4.22
N ILE A 51 6.30 -6.97 3.40
CA ILE A 51 6.31 -5.56 3.84
C ILE A 51 5.11 -5.25 4.75
N ALA A 52 3.94 -5.82 4.43
CA ALA A 52 2.75 -5.67 5.25
C ALA A 52 2.74 -6.54 6.53
N GLY A 53 3.75 -7.41 6.73
CA GLY A 53 3.81 -8.32 7.88
C GLY A 53 2.72 -9.40 7.89
N VAL A 54 2.15 -9.71 6.71
CA VAL A 54 1.21 -10.84 6.50
C VAL A 54 2.00 -12.14 6.45
N PHE A 55 3.12 -12.11 5.73
CA PHE A 55 4.09 -13.20 5.66
C PHE A 55 5.33 -12.86 6.47
N LEU A 56 6.06 -13.90 6.89
CA LEU A 56 7.37 -13.80 7.50
C LEU A 56 8.37 -14.60 6.68
N PRO A 57 9.61 -14.09 6.49
CA PRO A 57 10.64 -14.85 5.81
C PRO A 57 11.07 -16.03 6.65
N GLN A 58 11.52 -17.10 6.01
CA GLN A 58 12.14 -18.25 6.68
C GLN A 58 13.60 -17.98 7.05
N GLN A 59 14.25 -17.03 6.34
CA GLN A 59 15.63 -16.62 6.59
C GLN A 59 15.78 -15.11 6.42
N GLY A 60 16.78 -14.54 7.09
CA GLY A 60 17.11 -13.12 7.01
C GLY A 60 16.33 -12.27 8.01
N THR A 61 16.37 -10.96 7.80
CA THR A 61 15.70 -9.96 8.65
C THR A 61 14.70 -9.14 7.86
N LEU A 62 13.66 -8.70 8.55
CA LEU A 62 12.60 -7.83 8.00
C LEU A 62 12.20 -6.80 9.05
N GLU A 63 12.65 -5.57 8.85
CA GLU A 63 12.30 -4.44 9.69
C GLU A 63 11.44 -3.43 8.93
N VAL A 64 10.36 -2.96 9.55
CA VAL A 64 9.51 -1.89 9.02
C VAL A 64 9.40 -0.79 10.07
N PHE A 65 9.89 0.41 9.76
CA PHE A 65 10.03 1.55 10.68
C PHE A 65 10.76 1.18 11.99
N GLY A 66 11.77 0.29 11.90
CA GLY A 66 12.56 -0.18 13.04
C GLY A 66 11.86 -1.25 13.90
N LEU A 67 10.68 -1.72 13.50
CA LEU A 67 10.03 -2.87 14.11
C LEU A 67 10.48 -4.14 13.38
N ASP A 68 11.22 -5.01 14.07
CA ASP A 68 11.60 -6.33 13.55
C ASP A 68 10.38 -7.26 13.54
N PHE A 69 9.89 -7.58 12.34
CA PHE A 69 8.72 -8.44 12.17
C PHE A 69 8.99 -9.90 12.52
N CYS A 70 10.25 -10.36 12.36
CA CYS A 70 10.60 -11.75 12.64
C CYS A 70 10.51 -12.08 14.13
N SER A 71 10.90 -11.14 15.00
CA SER A 71 10.84 -11.28 16.46
C SER A 71 9.53 -10.80 17.09
N THR A 72 8.70 -10.08 16.32
CA THR A 72 7.44 -9.48 16.82
C THR A 72 6.29 -10.47 16.76
N SER A 73 5.47 -10.55 17.80
CA SER A 73 4.27 -11.39 17.83
C SER A 73 3.25 -11.02 16.74
N ARG A 74 2.46 -11.99 16.29
CA ARG A 74 1.40 -11.77 15.28
C ARG A 74 0.48 -10.62 15.65
N THR A 75 0.00 -10.59 16.89
CA THR A 75 -0.90 -9.53 17.39
C THR A 75 -0.28 -8.14 17.23
N LYS A 76 0.98 -7.96 17.63
CA LYS A 76 1.68 -6.68 17.50
C LYS A 76 1.91 -6.29 16.03
N ARG A 77 2.16 -7.25 15.14
CA ARG A 77 2.24 -6.96 13.69
C ARG A 77 0.88 -6.55 13.13
N ASP A 78 -0.21 -7.19 13.56
CA ASP A 78 -1.58 -6.84 13.16
C ASP A 78 -1.96 -5.42 13.64
N GLU A 79 -1.61 -5.07 14.87
CA GLU A 79 -1.77 -3.71 15.42
C GLU A 79 -0.96 -2.68 14.63
N PHE A 80 0.32 -2.99 14.35
CA PHE A 80 1.19 -2.13 13.54
C PHE A 80 0.61 -1.92 12.14
N ARG A 81 0.20 -3.00 11.46
CA ARG A 81 -0.42 -2.94 10.14
C ARG A 81 -1.68 -2.06 10.15
N GLY A 82 -2.57 -2.27 11.09
CA GLY A 82 -3.80 -1.48 11.23
C GLY A 82 -3.52 0.00 11.45
N LYS A 83 -2.49 0.33 12.22
CA LYS A 83 -2.11 1.69 12.58
C LYS A 83 -1.31 2.41 11.50
N GLU A 84 -0.30 1.75 10.92
CA GLU A 84 0.76 2.42 10.17
C GLU A 84 0.73 2.14 8.66
N ILE A 85 -0.03 1.12 8.21
CA ILE A 85 -0.04 0.72 6.79
C ILE A 85 -1.40 1.01 6.16
N GLY A 86 -1.40 1.77 5.06
CA GLY A 86 -2.50 1.87 4.11
C GLY A 86 -2.26 0.93 2.94
N TYR A 87 -3.25 0.16 2.53
CA TYR A 87 -3.11 -0.79 1.42
C TYR A 87 -4.15 -0.52 0.34
N ILE A 88 -3.69 -0.29 -0.89
CA ILE A 88 -4.50 -0.17 -2.11
C ILE A 88 -4.32 -1.47 -2.88
N PHE A 89 -5.36 -2.29 -2.91
CA PHE A 89 -5.35 -3.60 -3.58
C PHE A 89 -5.66 -3.47 -5.06
N GLN A 90 -5.16 -4.36 -5.88
CA GLN A 90 -5.44 -4.48 -7.30
C GLN A 90 -6.96 -4.58 -7.60
N THR A 91 -7.70 -5.34 -6.81
CA THR A 91 -9.17 -5.51 -6.91
C THR A 91 -9.95 -4.57 -6.00
N PHE A 92 -9.31 -3.50 -5.49
CA PHE A 92 -9.83 -2.47 -4.58
C PHE A 92 -10.36 -3.00 -3.23
N ASN A 93 -10.88 -4.20 -3.14
CA ASN A 93 -11.41 -4.86 -1.94
C ASN A 93 -12.37 -3.97 -1.12
N LEU A 94 -13.24 -3.22 -1.82
CA LEU A 94 -14.29 -2.45 -1.19
C LEU A 94 -15.43 -3.36 -0.73
N ILE A 95 -16.05 -3.00 0.39
CA ILE A 95 -17.24 -3.69 0.86
C ILE A 95 -18.44 -3.17 0.04
N PRO A 96 -19.05 -4.01 -0.82
CA PRO A 96 -19.93 -3.53 -1.89
C PRO A 96 -21.26 -2.92 -1.40
N TYR A 97 -21.73 -3.30 -0.21
CA TYR A 97 -22.97 -2.81 0.40
C TYR A 97 -22.76 -1.59 1.31
N LEU A 98 -21.51 -1.24 1.65
CA LEU A 98 -21.18 0.01 2.34
C LEU A 98 -21.11 1.16 1.34
N SER A 99 -21.41 2.36 1.81
CA SER A 99 -21.20 3.61 1.07
C SER A 99 -19.72 3.90 0.85
N CYS A 100 -19.42 4.88 -0.01
CA CYS A 100 -18.08 5.41 -0.19
C CYS A 100 -17.51 5.89 1.16
N LEU A 101 -18.26 6.73 1.89
CA LEU A 101 -17.88 7.23 3.21
C LEU A 101 -17.59 6.09 4.20
N GLU A 102 -18.47 5.11 4.30
CA GLU A 102 -18.29 3.98 5.21
C GLU A 102 -17.06 3.13 4.89
N ASN A 103 -16.76 2.91 3.60
CA ASN A 103 -15.53 2.24 3.17
C ASN A 103 -14.29 3.05 3.56
N ILE A 104 -14.29 4.37 3.36
CA ILE A 104 -13.19 5.26 3.76
C ILE A 104 -12.96 5.19 5.28
N LEU A 105 -14.01 5.24 6.07
CA LEU A 105 -13.96 5.26 7.53
C LEU A 105 -13.54 3.91 8.15
N LEU A 106 -13.64 2.81 7.40
CA LEU A 106 -13.49 1.45 7.92
C LEU A 106 -12.20 1.22 8.72
N PRO A 107 -11.00 1.63 8.27
CA PRO A 107 -9.77 1.42 9.04
C PRO A 107 -9.80 2.09 10.41
N CYS A 108 -10.37 3.28 10.52
CA CYS A 108 -10.47 4.01 11.78
C CYS A 108 -11.58 3.47 12.71
N LYS A 109 -12.57 2.76 12.16
CA LYS A 109 -13.58 2.05 12.96
C LYS A 109 -13.03 0.75 13.55
N ILE A 110 -12.09 0.11 12.86
CA ILE A 110 -11.49 -1.16 13.30
C ILE A 110 -10.29 -0.90 14.22
N THR A 111 -9.46 0.11 13.92
CA THR A 111 -8.20 0.38 14.63
C THR A 111 -8.28 1.71 15.37
N ARG A 112 -8.33 1.65 16.71
CA ARG A 112 -8.42 2.85 17.59
C ARG A 112 -7.19 3.75 17.44
N GLU A 113 -6.01 3.16 17.33
CA GLU A 113 -4.72 3.86 17.19
C GLU A 113 -4.67 4.64 15.87
N ARG A 114 -5.30 4.15 14.79
CA ARG A 114 -5.41 4.87 13.53
C ARG A 114 -6.37 6.05 13.65
N LYS A 115 -7.49 5.86 14.31
CA LYS A 115 -8.44 6.94 14.62
C LYS A 115 -7.79 8.04 15.47
N SER A 116 -6.96 7.71 16.45
CA SER A 116 -6.33 8.69 17.37
C SER A 116 -5.35 9.64 16.68
N LYS A 117 -4.92 9.36 15.44
CA LYS A 117 -4.08 10.27 14.64
C LYS A 117 -4.88 11.41 13.99
N ILE A 118 -6.20 11.37 14.05
CA ILE A 118 -7.10 12.37 13.49
C ILE A 118 -7.50 13.36 14.59
N THR A 119 -7.17 14.64 14.35
CA THR A 119 -7.56 15.74 15.25
C THR A 119 -8.85 16.37 14.73
N GLY A 120 -10.00 15.91 15.21
CA GLY A 120 -11.31 16.43 14.80
C GLY A 120 -12.33 15.34 14.49
N PRO A 121 -13.50 15.71 13.94
CA PRO A 121 -14.52 14.74 13.55
C PRO A 121 -14.02 13.84 12.43
N LEU A 122 -14.13 12.52 12.62
CA LEU A 122 -13.64 11.52 11.68
C LEU A 122 -14.33 11.63 10.30
N GLU A 123 -15.62 11.95 10.31
CA GLU A 123 -16.41 12.16 9.08
C GLU A 123 -15.93 13.38 8.29
N GLN A 124 -15.45 14.41 8.98
CA GLN A 124 -14.89 15.60 8.32
C GLN A 124 -13.58 15.29 7.63
N GLU A 125 -12.68 14.53 8.27
CA GLU A 125 -11.41 14.09 7.63
C GLU A 125 -11.69 13.21 6.42
N ALA A 126 -12.68 12.30 6.52
CA ALA A 126 -13.08 11.47 5.38
C ALA A 126 -13.69 12.30 4.23
N ALA A 127 -14.48 13.33 4.54
CA ALA A 127 -15.05 14.22 3.53
C ALA A 127 -13.97 15.05 2.82
N LEU A 128 -12.97 15.56 3.55
CA LEU A 128 -11.81 16.25 2.97
C LEU A 128 -10.99 15.34 2.05
N LEU A 129 -10.76 14.09 2.47
CA LEU A 129 -10.10 13.11 1.59
C LEU A 129 -10.93 12.80 0.34
N ALA A 130 -12.24 12.68 0.48
CA ALA A 130 -13.15 12.45 -0.63
C ALA A 130 -13.15 13.63 -1.61
N GLU A 131 -13.13 14.86 -1.12
CA GLU A 131 -13.00 16.07 -1.94
C GLU A 131 -11.69 16.07 -2.74
N HIS A 132 -10.55 15.83 -2.08
CA HIS A 132 -9.24 15.75 -2.74
C HIS A 132 -9.16 14.66 -3.83
N LEU A 133 -9.96 13.60 -3.70
CA LEU A 133 -10.01 12.48 -4.65
C LEU A 133 -11.20 12.56 -5.60
N ASN A 134 -11.89 13.70 -5.67
CA ASN A 134 -13.04 13.94 -6.54
C ASN A 134 -14.18 12.91 -6.33
N LEU A 135 -14.54 12.66 -5.07
CA LEU A 135 -15.56 11.69 -4.65
C LEU A 135 -16.77 12.32 -3.97
N THR A 136 -16.82 13.65 -3.83
CA THR A 136 -17.85 14.37 -3.07
C THR A 136 -19.26 14.01 -3.49
N GLU A 137 -19.54 13.97 -4.80
CA GLU A 137 -20.87 13.67 -5.35
C GLU A 137 -21.33 12.23 -5.12
N VAL A 138 -20.39 11.32 -4.84
CA VAL A 138 -20.66 9.88 -4.66
C VAL A 138 -20.46 9.41 -3.23
N LEU A 139 -20.17 10.30 -2.29
CA LEU A 139 -19.78 9.98 -0.93
C LEU A 139 -20.77 9.05 -0.21
N HIS A 140 -22.07 9.19 -0.50
CA HIS A 140 -23.14 8.39 0.10
C HIS A 140 -23.63 7.24 -0.78
N LYS A 141 -23.10 7.09 -2.02
CA LYS A 141 -23.44 5.96 -2.89
C LYS A 141 -22.75 4.68 -2.40
N LYS A 142 -23.41 3.55 -2.55
CA LYS A 142 -22.84 2.23 -2.24
C LYS A 142 -21.69 1.91 -3.20
N ALA A 143 -20.64 1.23 -2.70
CA ALA A 143 -19.45 0.93 -3.50
C ALA A 143 -19.77 0.17 -4.80
N ARG A 144 -20.79 -0.72 -4.80
CA ARG A 144 -21.26 -1.43 -5.98
C ARG A 144 -21.87 -0.56 -7.09
N GLN A 145 -22.20 0.70 -6.79
CA GLN A 145 -22.80 1.66 -7.73
C GLN A 145 -21.76 2.61 -8.33
N LEU A 146 -20.50 2.51 -7.89
CA LEU A 146 -19.41 3.35 -8.33
C LEU A 146 -18.79 2.82 -9.63
N SER A 147 -18.32 3.73 -10.48
CA SER A 147 -17.44 3.35 -11.59
C SER A 147 -16.11 2.77 -11.08
N VAL A 148 -15.37 2.05 -11.93
CA VAL A 148 -14.08 1.46 -11.61
C VAL A 148 -13.10 2.53 -11.07
N GLY A 149 -12.99 3.69 -11.75
CA GLY A 149 -12.13 4.78 -11.30
C GLY A 149 -12.58 5.40 -9.96
N GLN A 150 -13.90 5.48 -9.70
CA GLN A 150 -14.41 5.92 -8.41
C GLN A 150 -14.09 4.89 -7.30
N GLN A 151 -14.28 3.60 -7.57
CA GLN A 151 -13.92 2.54 -6.61
C GLN A 151 -12.42 2.58 -6.25
N GLN A 152 -11.55 2.79 -7.23
CA GLN A 152 -10.12 2.95 -7.03
C GLN A 152 -9.81 4.15 -6.12
N ARG A 153 -10.40 5.31 -6.38
CA ARG A 153 -10.21 6.51 -5.57
C ARG A 153 -10.74 6.32 -4.13
N VAL A 154 -11.83 5.59 -3.95
CA VAL A 154 -12.32 5.19 -2.61
C VAL A 154 -11.32 4.27 -1.91
N ALA A 155 -10.71 3.31 -2.62
CA ALA A 155 -9.68 2.45 -2.06
C ALA A 155 -8.43 3.25 -1.63
N ALA A 156 -8.04 4.26 -2.41
CA ALA A 156 -6.95 5.17 -2.04
C ALA A 156 -7.32 6.02 -0.80
N ALA A 157 -8.52 6.61 -0.76
CA ALA A 157 -8.99 7.37 0.41
C ALA A 157 -9.00 6.49 1.67
N ARG A 158 -9.50 5.25 1.56
CA ARG A 158 -9.48 4.27 2.65
C ARG A 158 -8.05 3.93 3.10
N ALA A 159 -7.11 3.82 2.17
CA ALA A 159 -5.72 3.56 2.52
C ALA A 159 -5.08 4.75 3.26
N LEU A 160 -5.44 5.99 2.88
CA LEU A 160 -4.83 7.23 3.39
C LEU A 160 -5.44 7.76 4.68
N ILE A 161 -6.72 7.43 5.00
CA ILE A 161 -7.39 7.92 6.22
C ILE A 161 -6.58 7.59 7.47
N GLY A 162 -6.48 8.54 8.40
CA GLY A 162 -5.71 8.38 9.65
C GLY A 162 -4.19 8.43 9.45
N ASN A 163 -3.70 9.01 8.36
CA ASN A 163 -2.29 9.33 8.12
C ASN A 163 -1.32 8.16 8.39
N PRO A 164 -1.38 7.05 7.61
CA PRO A 164 -0.42 5.96 7.74
C PRO A 164 1.00 6.44 7.41
N GLN A 165 2.02 5.80 7.98
CA GLN A 165 3.42 6.07 7.62
C GLN A 165 3.84 5.39 6.31
N LEU A 166 3.19 4.26 5.97
CA LEU A 166 3.43 3.50 4.76
C LEU A 166 2.15 3.32 3.95
N VAL A 167 2.21 3.60 2.67
CA VAL A 167 1.16 3.23 1.70
C VAL A 167 1.73 2.21 0.72
N ILE A 168 1.07 1.08 0.62
CA ILE A 168 1.35 0.02 -0.34
C ILE A 168 0.28 0.07 -1.42
N ALA A 169 0.68 0.13 -2.67
CA ALA A 169 -0.22 0.13 -3.83
C ALA A 169 0.15 -1.04 -4.76
N ASP A 170 -0.67 -2.09 -4.74
CA ASP A 170 -0.49 -3.32 -5.52
C ASP A 170 -1.27 -3.21 -6.83
N GLU A 171 -0.58 -2.92 -7.92
CA GLU A 171 -1.12 -2.73 -9.28
C GLU A 171 -2.43 -1.89 -9.32
N PRO A 172 -2.48 -0.74 -8.64
CA PRO A 172 -3.74 -0.02 -8.43
C PRO A 172 -4.35 0.54 -9.71
N THR A 173 -3.59 0.61 -10.79
CA THR A 173 -4.01 1.18 -12.08
C THR A 173 -4.29 0.14 -13.17
N SER A 174 -4.15 -1.15 -12.87
CA SER A 174 -4.26 -2.24 -13.85
C SER A 174 -5.64 -2.33 -14.54
N SER A 175 -6.70 -1.81 -13.91
CA SER A 175 -8.07 -1.84 -14.43
C SER A 175 -8.50 -0.53 -15.09
N LEU A 176 -7.59 0.44 -15.27
CA LEU A 176 -7.88 1.76 -15.80
C LEU A 176 -7.31 1.97 -17.20
N ASP A 177 -7.94 2.84 -17.96
CA ASP A 177 -7.33 3.41 -19.16
C ASP A 177 -6.25 4.45 -18.82
N GLY A 178 -5.46 4.84 -19.81
CA GLY A 178 -4.31 5.73 -19.62
C GLY A 178 -4.67 7.10 -19.02
N LYS A 179 -5.84 7.66 -19.35
CA LYS A 179 -6.28 8.95 -18.80
C LYS A 179 -6.60 8.83 -17.32
N ASN A 180 -7.41 7.86 -16.95
CA ASN A 180 -7.79 7.61 -15.57
C ASN A 180 -6.57 7.21 -14.71
N THR A 181 -5.59 6.48 -15.28
CA THR A 181 -4.31 6.15 -14.63
C THR A 181 -3.55 7.41 -14.23
N ASN A 182 -3.36 8.35 -15.16
CA ASN A 182 -2.62 9.59 -14.90
C ASN A 182 -3.34 10.46 -13.85
N GLU A 183 -4.65 10.62 -13.98
CA GLU A 183 -5.45 11.37 -13.00
C GLU A 183 -5.35 10.77 -11.58
N PHE A 184 -5.44 9.45 -11.48
CA PHE A 184 -5.30 8.77 -10.19
C PHE A 184 -3.90 8.96 -9.58
N LEU A 185 -2.86 8.79 -10.40
CA LEU A 185 -1.48 8.93 -9.96
C LEU A 185 -1.20 10.36 -9.48
N GLU A 186 -1.65 11.37 -10.24
CA GLU A 186 -1.54 12.78 -9.86
C GLU A 186 -2.19 13.05 -8.50
N LEU A 187 -3.42 12.56 -8.28
CA LEU A 187 -4.14 12.72 -7.01
C LEU A 187 -3.39 12.05 -5.84
N LEU A 188 -2.86 10.84 -6.05
CA LEU A 188 -2.09 10.11 -5.03
C LEU A 188 -0.77 10.82 -4.71
N LEU A 189 -0.04 11.28 -5.72
CA LEU A 189 1.25 11.95 -5.56
C LEU A 189 1.08 13.34 -4.93
N ARG A 190 0.04 14.09 -5.28
CA ARG A 190 -0.29 15.35 -4.59
C ARG A 190 -0.53 15.11 -3.10
N LYS A 191 -1.21 14.02 -2.74
CA LYS A 191 -1.41 13.66 -1.33
C LYS A 191 -0.13 13.22 -0.64
N TRP A 192 0.77 12.57 -1.37
CA TRP A 192 2.11 12.25 -0.89
C TRP A 192 2.93 13.53 -0.59
N GLU A 193 2.88 14.54 -1.46
CA GLU A 193 3.56 15.83 -1.23
C GLU A 193 3.09 16.52 0.06
N GLU A 194 1.79 16.44 0.36
CA GLU A 194 1.21 17.04 1.56
C GLU A 194 1.57 16.28 2.85
N LYS A 195 1.55 14.95 2.81
CA LYS A 195 1.62 14.10 4.01
C LYS A 195 2.96 13.38 4.19
N LYS A 196 3.77 13.29 3.13
CA LYS A 196 5.11 12.69 3.13
C LYS A 196 5.17 11.28 3.74
N PHE A 197 4.20 10.43 3.43
CA PHE A 197 4.26 9.00 3.78
C PHE A 197 5.28 8.26 2.90
N THR A 198 5.75 7.09 3.31
CA THR A 198 6.52 6.19 2.42
C THR A 198 5.55 5.52 1.46
N LEU A 199 5.84 5.52 0.16
CA LEU A 199 5.00 4.90 -0.86
C LEU A 199 5.74 3.77 -1.57
N VAL A 200 5.21 2.56 -1.45
CA VAL A 200 5.62 1.40 -2.25
C VAL A 200 4.56 1.15 -3.30
N PHE A 201 4.88 1.44 -4.55
CA PHE A 201 3.96 1.32 -5.68
C PHE A 201 4.44 0.22 -6.61
N VAL A 202 3.59 -0.76 -6.85
CA VAL A 202 3.86 -1.87 -7.76
C VAL A 202 3.02 -1.73 -9.02
N SER A 203 3.65 -1.84 -10.18
CA SER A 203 2.96 -1.89 -11.47
C SER A 203 3.80 -2.62 -12.50
N HIS A 204 3.16 -3.11 -13.56
CA HIS A 204 3.81 -3.59 -14.77
C HIS A 204 3.96 -2.48 -15.84
N ASP A 205 3.37 -1.30 -15.62
CA ASP A 205 3.47 -0.16 -16.52
C ASP A 205 4.69 0.71 -16.17
N GLU A 206 5.83 0.41 -16.75
CA GLU A 206 7.10 1.09 -16.49
C GLU A 206 7.10 2.58 -16.87
N ARG A 207 6.13 3.05 -17.67
CA ARG A 207 6.00 4.47 -18.04
C ARG A 207 5.76 5.36 -16.81
N LEU A 208 5.19 4.79 -15.76
CA LEU A 208 4.92 5.48 -14.50
C LEU A 208 6.18 5.69 -13.64
N ALA A 209 7.28 5.00 -13.91
CA ALA A 209 8.49 4.99 -13.08
C ALA A 209 9.10 6.39 -12.88
N ASN A 210 8.96 7.29 -13.87
CA ASN A 210 9.51 8.66 -13.82
C ASN A 210 8.88 9.54 -12.73
N GLU A 211 7.72 9.18 -12.20
CA GLU A 211 7.01 9.90 -11.14
C GLU A 211 7.54 9.56 -9.74
N PHE A 212 8.47 8.61 -9.64
CA PHE A 212 8.98 8.08 -8.36
C PHE A 212 10.43 8.49 -8.11
N ASN A 213 10.86 8.45 -6.84
CA ASN A 213 12.24 8.77 -6.48
C ASN A 213 13.23 7.71 -6.98
N ARG A 214 12.77 6.47 -7.08
CA ARG A 214 13.55 5.31 -7.52
C ARG A 214 12.64 4.24 -8.10
N SER A 215 13.12 3.55 -9.12
CA SER A 215 12.49 2.34 -9.67
C SER A 215 13.38 1.12 -9.43
N VAL A 216 12.78 -0.03 -9.22
CA VAL A 216 13.46 -1.30 -8.96
C VAL A 216 12.80 -2.42 -9.75
N SER A 217 13.61 -3.13 -10.53
CA SER A 217 13.23 -4.38 -11.19
C SER A 217 13.24 -5.51 -10.16
N LEU A 218 12.08 -6.08 -9.83
CA LEU A 218 12.04 -7.20 -8.89
C LEU A 218 12.78 -8.44 -9.42
N PRO A 219 12.69 -8.82 -10.71
CA PRO A 219 13.48 -9.93 -11.26
C PRO A 219 14.99 -9.75 -11.12
N GLU A 220 15.52 -8.53 -11.29
CA GLU A 220 16.96 -8.27 -11.13
C GLU A 220 17.43 -8.35 -9.68
N MET A 221 16.55 -7.99 -8.76
CA MET A 221 16.84 -8.03 -7.32
C MET A 221 16.65 -9.45 -6.74
N ASN A 222 15.76 -10.25 -7.32
CA ASN A 222 15.43 -11.57 -6.84
C ASN A 222 16.45 -12.63 -7.33
N LYS A 223 17.19 -13.22 -6.40
CA LYS A 223 18.24 -14.24 -6.67
C LYS A 223 17.71 -15.68 -6.72
N VAL A 224 16.41 -15.86 -6.91
CA VAL A 224 15.85 -17.20 -7.15
C VAL A 224 16.26 -17.64 -8.55
N GLU A 225 16.99 -18.76 -8.65
CA GLU A 225 17.28 -19.41 -9.92
C GLU A 225 15.99 -20.04 -10.48
N ASN A 226 15.61 -19.63 -11.68
CA ASN A 226 14.46 -20.17 -12.42
C ASN A 226 14.77 -21.55 -13.03
#